data_189dc0727e3fca871804adc7c9bf2c7d
#
_entry.id   189dc0727e3fca871804adc7c9bf2c7d
#
_cell.length_a   1.000
_cell.length_b   1.000
_cell.length_c   1.000
_cell.angle_alpha   90.00
_cell.angle_beta   90.00
_cell.angle_gamma   90.00
#
_symmetry.space_group_name_H-M   'P 1'
#
loop_
_entity.id
_entity.type
_entity.pdbx_description
1 polymer ?
#
loop_
_entity_poly.entity_id
_entity_poly.type
_entity_poly.pdbx_seq_one_letter_code
_entity_poly.pdbx_strand_id
1 'polypeptide(L)'
;LACAKHYVGDGSTIFGTGINGGIDRGDVLVDEKELRSKYIKPFRSAVENGVGSIMISYNSWQSKRLHGHSYLINDILKKELGFSGFVVSDWAAIDDIDENYKTSIITAINAGIDMVMVPGEYSDKSHSYIEFIDLLKESVLDGSVSVNRIDDAAYRILKIKYSMGLFEKPFKDYKMLNEVGSSSNRELAREGVNKSVVVLQNNNILP
;
A
#
# COMPACT_ATOMS: atom_id res chain seq x y z
N LEU A 1 3.78 1.61 -14.10
CA LEU A 1 2.79 1.02 -13.18
C LEU A 1 2.34 2.06 -12.17
N ALA A 2 1.03 2.31 -12.05
CA ALA A 2 0.45 3.14 -11.01
C ALA A 2 0.07 2.28 -9.78
N CYS A 3 0.19 2.87 -8.58
CA CYS A 3 -0.27 2.28 -7.33
C CYS A 3 -1.32 3.21 -6.70
N ALA A 4 -2.55 2.72 -6.55
CA ALA A 4 -3.56 3.45 -5.80
C ALA A 4 -3.36 3.22 -4.31
N LYS A 5 -3.39 4.31 -3.50
CA LYS A 5 -3.08 4.22 -2.07
C LYS A 5 -3.76 5.33 -1.25
N HIS A 6 -3.97 5.14 0.03
CA HIS A 6 -3.83 3.88 0.76
C HIS A 6 -5.21 3.27 0.99
N TYR A 7 -5.37 1.99 0.68
CA TYR A 7 -6.63 1.28 0.81
C TYR A 7 -6.78 0.77 2.25
N VAL A 8 -7.70 1.25 3.07
CA VAL A 8 -8.81 2.13 2.82
C VAL A 8 -9.09 3.01 4.04
N GLY A 9 -9.54 4.23 3.81
CA GLY A 9 -10.00 5.11 4.89
C GLY A 9 -8.91 5.99 5.51
N ASP A 10 -7.73 6.08 4.90
CA ASP A 10 -6.57 6.83 5.39
C ASP A 10 -6.91 8.29 5.83
N GLY A 11 -7.79 8.97 5.11
CA GLY A 11 -8.22 10.34 5.42
C GLY A 11 -9.31 10.47 6.48
N SER A 12 -9.71 9.39 7.17
CA SER A 12 -10.81 9.41 8.16
C SER A 12 -10.44 8.82 9.52
N THR A 13 -9.14 8.72 9.80
CA THR A 13 -8.63 8.32 11.11
C THR A 13 -9.00 9.35 12.18
N ILE A 14 -9.42 8.87 13.35
CA ILE A 14 -9.86 9.73 14.45
C ILE A 14 -8.63 10.22 15.23
N PHE A 15 -8.61 11.53 15.49
CA PHE A 15 -7.59 12.13 16.33
C PHE A 15 -7.59 11.49 17.73
N GLY A 16 -6.41 11.18 18.22
CA GLY A 16 -6.23 10.50 19.52
C GLY A 16 -6.07 8.98 19.40
N THR A 17 -6.39 8.38 18.25
CA THR A 17 -6.28 6.92 18.04
C THR A 17 -4.97 6.48 17.39
N GLY A 18 -4.21 7.42 16.86
CA GLY A 18 -2.96 7.13 16.15
C GLY A 18 -1.72 7.23 17.02
N ILE A 19 -0.55 7.18 16.37
CA ILE A 19 0.75 7.26 17.04
C ILE A 19 0.85 8.58 17.83
N ASN A 20 1.35 8.49 19.05
CA ASN A 20 1.52 9.63 19.95
C ASN A 20 0.23 10.43 20.19
N GLY A 21 -0.93 9.79 20.09
CA GLY A 21 -2.23 10.46 20.22
C GLY A 21 -2.61 11.33 19.03
N GLY A 22 -1.98 11.14 17.89
CA GLY A 22 -2.30 11.82 16.62
C GLY A 22 -3.33 11.06 15.78
N ILE A 23 -3.27 11.29 14.47
CA ILE A 23 -4.12 10.63 13.46
C ILE A 23 -3.35 9.56 12.67
N ASP A 24 -2.01 9.63 12.65
CA ASP A 24 -1.18 8.71 11.87
C ASP A 24 -1.34 7.27 12.37
N ARG A 25 -1.62 6.34 11.48
CA ARG A 25 -1.90 4.93 11.77
C ARG A 25 -3.07 4.71 12.75
N GLY A 26 -3.96 5.69 12.85
CA GLY A 26 -5.10 5.68 13.76
C GLY A 26 -6.22 4.75 13.33
N ASP A 27 -7.34 4.81 14.04
CA ASP A 27 -8.52 3.99 13.77
C ASP A 27 -9.59 4.76 13.00
N VAL A 28 -10.25 4.07 12.10
CA VAL A 28 -11.40 4.54 11.33
C VAL A 28 -12.66 3.89 11.91
N LEU A 29 -13.59 4.72 12.42
CA LEU A 29 -14.80 4.23 13.10
C LEU A 29 -16.07 4.36 12.26
N VAL A 30 -15.95 4.77 10.97
CA VAL A 30 -17.11 4.82 10.08
C VAL A 30 -17.72 3.43 9.89
N ASP A 31 -19.04 3.38 9.71
CA ASP A 31 -19.70 2.13 9.36
C ASP A 31 -19.35 1.67 7.94
N GLU A 32 -19.71 0.43 7.59
CA GLU A 32 -19.40 -0.12 6.28
C GLU A 32 -20.08 0.63 5.15
N LYS A 33 -21.28 1.16 5.35
CA LYS A 33 -22.01 1.93 4.33
C LYS A 33 -21.27 3.20 3.98
N GLU A 34 -20.75 3.90 4.97
CA GLU A 34 -19.95 5.10 4.77
C GLU A 34 -18.58 4.74 4.17
N LEU A 35 -17.92 3.69 4.68
CA LEU A 35 -16.66 3.20 4.13
C LEU A 35 -16.78 2.92 2.62
N ARG A 36 -17.85 2.23 2.21
CA ARG A 36 -18.11 1.90 0.80
C ARG A 36 -18.42 3.13 -0.04
N SER A 37 -19.26 4.02 0.45
CA SER A 37 -19.76 5.16 -0.35
C SER A 37 -18.72 6.28 -0.52
N LYS A 38 -17.84 6.47 0.45
CA LYS A 38 -16.84 7.54 0.43
C LYS A 38 -15.43 7.02 0.12
N TYR A 39 -14.96 6.01 0.85
CA TYR A 39 -13.55 5.64 0.88
C TYR A 39 -13.20 4.50 -0.07
N ILE A 40 -14.10 3.53 -0.31
CA ILE A 40 -13.89 2.47 -1.31
C ILE A 40 -14.19 2.97 -2.73
N LYS A 41 -15.10 3.92 -2.89
CA LYS A 41 -15.50 4.46 -4.21
C LYS A 41 -14.31 4.91 -5.09
N PRO A 42 -13.30 5.66 -4.62
CA PRO A 42 -12.14 6.01 -5.44
C PRO A 42 -11.34 4.79 -5.91
N PHE A 43 -11.23 3.76 -5.07
CA PHE A 43 -10.53 2.53 -5.45
C PHE A 43 -11.31 1.69 -6.46
N ARG A 44 -12.65 1.69 -6.40
CA ARG A 44 -13.49 1.11 -7.46
C ARG A 44 -13.15 1.75 -8.79
N SER A 45 -13.13 3.08 -8.87
CA SER A 45 -12.76 3.79 -10.08
C SER A 45 -11.33 3.46 -10.55
N ALA A 46 -10.37 3.34 -9.63
CA ALA A 46 -9.00 2.95 -9.97
C ALA A 46 -8.95 1.53 -10.56
N VAL A 47 -9.69 0.58 -10.00
CA VAL A 47 -9.79 -0.80 -10.51
C VAL A 47 -10.43 -0.83 -11.89
N GLU A 48 -11.54 -0.13 -12.09
CA GLU A 48 -12.25 0.00 -13.39
C GLU A 48 -11.34 0.60 -14.47
N ASN A 49 -10.38 1.46 -14.08
CA ASN A 49 -9.38 2.04 -14.99
C ASN A 49 -8.05 1.25 -15.05
N GLY A 50 -8.03 0.01 -14.55
CA GLY A 50 -6.92 -0.92 -14.76
C GLY A 50 -5.68 -0.64 -13.93
N VAL A 51 -5.83 -0.10 -12.70
CA VAL A 51 -4.70 0.06 -11.78
C VAL A 51 -4.00 -1.29 -11.53
N GLY A 52 -2.67 -1.31 -11.61
CA GLY A 52 -1.90 -2.56 -11.52
C GLY A 52 -1.50 -2.95 -10.11
N SER A 53 -1.46 -2.01 -9.16
CA SER A 53 -1.19 -2.31 -7.75
C SER A 53 -2.01 -1.43 -6.82
N ILE A 54 -2.31 -1.96 -5.64
CA ILE A 54 -2.98 -1.21 -4.57
C ILE A 54 -2.23 -1.45 -3.26
N MET A 55 -1.89 -0.35 -2.58
CA MET A 55 -1.24 -0.40 -1.27
C MET A 55 -2.28 -0.29 -0.17
N ILE A 56 -2.17 -1.19 0.82
CA ILE A 56 -3.05 -1.18 1.99
C ILE A 56 -2.67 -0.02 2.91
N SER A 57 -3.66 0.61 3.53
CA SER A 57 -3.44 1.69 4.49
C SER A 57 -2.94 1.17 5.83
N TYR A 58 -2.09 1.96 6.46
CA TYR A 58 -1.48 1.65 7.76
C TYR A 58 -2.45 1.73 8.95
N ASN A 59 -3.61 2.34 8.75
CA ASN A 59 -4.63 2.51 9.78
C ASN A 59 -5.37 1.20 10.12
N SER A 60 -6.24 1.29 11.13
CA SER A 60 -7.22 0.27 11.46
C SER A 60 -8.61 0.68 10.99
N TRP A 61 -9.50 -0.28 10.84
CA TRP A 61 -10.93 -0.06 10.73
C TRP A 61 -11.64 -0.85 11.83
N GLN A 62 -12.38 -0.13 12.69
CA GLN A 62 -13.03 -0.69 13.87
C GLN A 62 -12.06 -1.54 14.70
N SER A 63 -10.91 -0.96 15.01
CA SER A 63 -9.81 -1.54 15.80
C SER A 63 -9.09 -2.74 15.18
N LYS A 64 -9.41 -3.12 13.93
CA LYS A 64 -8.70 -4.18 13.22
C LYS A 64 -7.72 -3.61 12.20
N ARG A 65 -6.43 -3.95 12.32
CA ARG A 65 -5.39 -3.55 11.37
C ARG A 65 -5.74 -3.97 9.95
N LEU A 66 -5.66 -3.03 9.01
CA LEU A 66 -6.08 -3.28 7.62
C LEU A 66 -5.20 -4.29 6.90
N HIS A 67 -3.91 -4.38 7.24
CA HIS A 67 -3.01 -5.38 6.68
C HIS A 67 -3.37 -6.83 7.04
N GLY A 68 -4.15 -7.04 8.11
CA GLY A 68 -4.72 -8.34 8.49
C GLY A 68 -6.22 -8.47 8.17
N HIS A 69 -6.80 -7.56 7.38
CA HIS A 69 -8.25 -7.49 7.18
C HIS A 69 -8.72 -8.24 5.93
N SER A 70 -8.85 -9.58 6.04
CA SER A 70 -9.21 -10.46 4.91
C SER A 70 -10.48 -10.04 4.18
N TYR A 71 -11.56 -9.65 4.89
CA TYR A 71 -12.81 -9.22 4.28
C TYR A 71 -12.62 -8.04 3.31
N LEU A 72 -11.89 -7.00 3.74
CA LEU A 72 -11.67 -5.84 2.89
C LEU A 72 -10.76 -6.15 1.69
N ILE A 73 -9.75 -6.99 1.88
CA ILE A 73 -8.78 -7.30 0.83
C ILE A 73 -9.31 -8.40 -0.11
N ASN A 74 -9.72 -9.56 0.44
CA ASN A 74 -10.13 -10.69 -0.39
C ASN A 74 -11.56 -10.53 -0.92
N ASP A 75 -12.52 -10.20 -0.04
CA ASP A 75 -13.93 -10.23 -0.45
C ASP A 75 -14.32 -8.94 -1.18
N ILE A 76 -13.97 -7.77 -0.64
CA ILE A 76 -14.31 -6.51 -1.29
C ILE A 76 -13.34 -6.22 -2.45
N LEU A 77 -12.04 -6.04 -2.17
CA LEU A 77 -11.11 -5.55 -3.19
C LEU A 77 -10.91 -6.56 -4.33
N LYS A 78 -10.50 -7.80 -3.98
CA LYS A 78 -10.17 -8.79 -5.01
C LYS A 78 -11.41 -9.39 -5.68
N LYS A 79 -12.45 -9.77 -4.91
CA LYS A 79 -13.65 -10.45 -5.48
C LYS A 79 -14.71 -9.46 -5.96
N GLU A 80 -15.25 -8.60 -5.08
CA GLU A 80 -16.38 -7.72 -5.44
C GLU A 80 -15.97 -6.66 -6.45
N LEU A 81 -14.83 -5.95 -6.23
CA LEU A 81 -14.33 -4.94 -7.16
C LEU A 81 -13.61 -5.55 -8.38
N GLY A 82 -13.27 -6.84 -8.36
CA GLY A 82 -12.59 -7.53 -9.44
C GLY A 82 -11.13 -7.12 -9.63
N PHE A 83 -10.44 -6.66 -8.57
CA PHE A 83 -9.05 -6.26 -8.68
C PHE A 83 -8.13 -7.41 -9.07
N SER A 84 -7.56 -7.35 -10.25
CA SER A 84 -6.72 -8.38 -10.84
C SER A 84 -5.21 -8.12 -10.76
N GLY A 85 -4.81 -6.96 -10.24
CA GLY A 85 -3.42 -6.63 -9.92
C GLY A 85 -2.94 -7.26 -8.61
N PHE A 86 -1.81 -6.79 -8.08
CA PHE A 86 -1.29 -7.26 -6.80
C PHE A 86 -1.51 -6.23 -5.68
N VAL A 87 -1.70 -6.76 -4.47
CA VAL A 87 -1.82 -5.97 -3.24
C VAL A 87 -0.45 -5.90 -2.57
N VAL A 88 0.00 -4.68 -2.27
CA VAL A 88 1.26 -4.43 -1.56
C VAL A 88 1.00 -3.88 -0.15
N SER A 89 1.83 -4.27 0.81
CA SER A 89 1.79 -3.67 2.15
C SER A 89 2.35 -2.25 2.12
N ASP A 90 2.05 -1.46 3.14
CA ASP A 90 2.82 -0.27 3.47
C ASP A 90 4.15 -0.65 4.15
N TRP A 91 5.01 0.33 4.39
CA TRP A 91 6.37 0.19 4.94
C TRP A 91 6.36 -0.43 6.34
N ALA A 92 6.92 -1.64 6.50
CA ALA A 92 6.92 -2.42 7.74
C ALA A 92 5.53 -2.64 8.39
N ALA A 93 4.44 -2.45 7.64
CA ALA A 93 3.11 -2.34 8.24
C ALA A 93 2.51 -3.67 8.71
N ILE A 94 3.05 -4.79 8.26
CA ILE A 94 2.63 -6.09 8.79
C ILE A 94 3.14 -6.33 10.21
N ASP A 95 4.23 -5.66 10.61
CA ASP A 95 4.84 -5.80 11.94
C ASP A 95 3.89 -5.32 13.05
N ASP A 96 2.94 -4.44 12.73
CA ASP A 96 1.94 -3.90 13.66
C ASP A 96 0.68 -4.79 13.80
N ILE A 97 0.61 -5.96 13.17
CA ILE A 97 -0.56 -6.85 13.24
C ILE A 97 -0.58 -7.63 14.56
N ASP A 98 0.56 -8.18 14.95
CA ASP A 98 0.72 -9.01 16.15
C ASP A 98 2.14 -8.83 16.71
N GLU A 99 2.32 -9.09 18.02
CA GLU A 99 3.64 -9.05 18.64
C GLU A 99 4.57 -10.18 18.13
N ASN A 100 3.98 -11.30 17.70
CA ASN A 100 4.71 -12.41 17.07
C ASN A 100 4.78 -12.20 15.56
N TYR A 101 5.97 -11.98 15.04
CA TYR A 101 6.17 -11.68 13.61
C TYR A 101 5.70 -12.80 12.67
N LYS A 102 5.87 -14.08 13.05
CA LYS A 102 5.34 -15.20 12.27
C LYS A 102 3.81 -15.15 12.16
N THR A 103 3.14 -14.82 13.27
CA THR A 103 1.67 -14.61 13.29
C THR A 103 1.27 -13.45 12.38
N SER A 104 2.02 -12.35 12.41
CA SER A 104 1.82 -11.20 11.53
C SER A 104 1.93 -11.59 10.05
N ILE A 105 2.97 -12.34 9.67
CA ILE A 105 3.17 -12.85 8.31
C ILE A 105 1.99 -13.72 7.87
N ILE A 106 1.63 -14.73 8.67
CA ILE A 106 0.52 -15.65 8.38
C ILE A 106 -0.78 -14.87 8.18
N THR A 107 -1.06 -13.93 9.08
CA THR A 107 -2.27 -13.11 9.04
C THR A 107 -2.33 -12.24 7.79
N ALA A 108 -1.23 -11.53 7.47
CA ALA A 108 -1.15 -10.63 6.33
C ALA A 108 -1.28 -11.37 4.99
N ILE A 109 -0.54 -12.47 4.84
CA ILE A 109 -0.54 -13.26 3.59
C ILE A 109 -1.90 -13.90 3.37
N ASN A 110 -2.52 -14.49 4.41
CA ASN A 110 -3.86 -15.06 4.33
C ASN A 110 -4.96 -14.01 4.15
N ALA A 111 -4.74 -12.79 4.64
CA ALA A 111 -5.63 -11.65 4.36
C ALA A 111 -5.60 -11.20 2.90
N GLY A 112 -4.61 -11.62 2.12
CA GLY A 112 -4.54 -11.34 0.68
C GLY A 112 -3.45 -10.37 0.24
N ILE A 113 -2.49 -10.05 1.09
CA ILE A 113 -1.30 -9.27 0.70
C ILE A 113 -0.42 -10.16 -0.18
N ASP A 114 -0.03 -9.64 -1.35
CA ASP A 114 0.75 -10.36 -2.34
C ASP A 114 2.24 -10.00 -2.30
N MET A 115 2.55 -8.75 -1.97
CA MET A 115 3.91 -8.23 -1.86
C MET A 115 4.08 -7.48 -0.55
N VAL A 116 5.13 -7.79 0.20
CA VAL A 116 5.39 -7.18 1.51
C VAL A 116 6.58 -6.24 1.44
N MET A 117 6.43 -5.02 1.97
CA MET A 117 7.52 -4.09 2.15
C MET A 117 8.25 -4.40 3.46
N VAL A 118 9.40 -5.07 3.35
CA VAL A 118 10.29 -5.34 4.48
C VAL A 118 11.51 -4.42 4.36
N PRO A 119 11.57 -3.34 5.15
CA PRO A 119 12.61 -2.30 4.98
C PRO A 119 14.00 -2.71 5.47
N GLY A 120 14.12 -3.84 6.16
CA GLY A 120 15.38 -4.28 6.77
C GLY A 120 15.56 -3.73 8.18
N GLU A 121 16.74 -3.95 8.72
CA GLU A 121 17.11 -3.56 10.09
C GLU A 121 17.38 -2.05 10.17
N TYR A 122 16.33 -1.25 10.35
CA TYR A 122 16.50 0.19 10.53
C TYR A 122 15.99 0.71 11.88
N SER A 123 15.34 -0.15 12.68
CA SER A 123 14.90 0.13 14.04
C SER A 123 14.91 -1.14 14.89
N ASP A 124 14.87 -1.02 16.21
CA ASP A 124 14.87 -2.13 17.17
C ASP A 124 13.68 -3.11 17.02
N LYS A 125 12.68 -2.75 16.21
CA LYS A 125 11.49 -3.56 15.92
C LYS A 125 11.41 -4.04 14.49
N SER A 126 12.38 -3.69 13.65
CA SER A 126 12.33 -4.06 12.24
C SER A 126 12.92 -5.44 12.00
N HIS A 127 12.23 -6.20 11.16
CA HIS A 127 12.61 -7.55 10.77
C HIS A 127 13.40 -7.54 9.46
N SER A 128 14.34 -8.47 9.29
CA SER A 128 15.07 -8.61 8.04
C SER A 128 14.22 -9.32 6.98
N TYR A 129 14.50 -9.04 5.70
CA TYR A 129 13.85 -9.77 4.61
C TYR A 129 14.20 -11.27 4.60
N ILE A 130 15.36 -11.65 5.14
CA ILE A 130 15.78 -13.06 5.28
C ILE A 130 14.87 -13.74 6.30
N GLU A 131 14.68 -13.15 7.48
CA GLU A 131 13.77 -13.66 8.50
C GLU A 131 12.33 -13.78 7.97
N PHE A 132 11.84 -12.76 7.23
CA PHE A 132 10.53 -12.82 6.57
C PHE A 132 10.41 -14.03 5.64
N ILE A 133 11.41 -14.25 4.78
CA ILE A 133 11.41 -15.36 3.83
C ILE A 133 11.42 -16.71 4.55
N ASP A 134 12.23 -16.85 5.58
CA ASP A 134 12.36 -18.11 6.31
C ASP A 134 11.10 -18.43 7.11
N LEU A 135 10.52 -17.47 7.80
CA LEU A 135 9.25 -17.64 8.52
C LEU A 135 8.07 -17.88 7.56
N LEU A 136 8.05 -17.26 6.38
CA LEU A 136 7.02 -17.54 5.37
C LEU A 136 7.15 -18.96 4.82
N LYS A 137 8.36 -19.43 4.52
CA LYS A 137 8.60 -20.83 4.10
C LYS A 137 8.16 -21.81 5.17
N GLU A 138 8.53 -21.55 6.43
CA GLU A 138 8.10 -22.35 7.57
C GLU A 138 6.57 -22.42 7.66
N SER A 139 5.88 -21.27 7.49
CA SER A 139 4.42 -21.21 7.54
C SER A 139 3.73 -21.94 6.39
N VAL A 140 4.42 -22.10 5.25
CA VAL A 140 3.94 -22.95 4.15
C VAL A 140 4.15 -24.43 4.48
N LEU A 141 5.30 -24.79 5.06
CA LEU A 141 5.62 -26.17 5.41
C LEU A 141 4.71 -26.71 6.52
N ASP A 142 4.35 -25.89 7.50
CA ASP A 142 3.45 -26.28 8.58
C ASP A 142 1.95 -26.17 8.21
N GLY A 143 1.64 -25.69 7.00
CA GLY A 143 0.27 -25.58 6.46
C GLY A 143 -0.50 -24.33 6.94
N SER A 144 0.11 -23.43 7.71
CA SER A 144 -0.53 -22.17 8.16
C SER A 144 -0.79 -21.22 7.01
N VAL A 145 0.01 -21.30 5.93
CA VAL A 145 -0.19 -20.62 4.65
C VAL A 145 -0.25 -21.65 3.55
N SER A 146 -1.31 -21.65 2.75
CA SER A 146 -1.43 -22.63 1.65
C SER A 146 -0.51 -22.29 0.48
N VAL A 147 0.01 -23.30 -0.20
CA VAL A 147 0.78 -23.13 -1.44
C VAL A 147 -0.03 -22.35 -2.48
N ASN A 148 -1.34 -22.62 -2.60
CA ASN A 148 -2.22 -21.91 -3.53
C ASN A 148 -2.25 -20.39 -3.26
N ARG A 149 -2.11 -19.96 -1.98
CA ARG A 149 -2.05 -18.52 -1.65
C ARG A 149 -0.73 -17.91 -2.15
N ILE A 150 0.36 -18.63 -2.05
CA ILE A 150 1.68 -18.20 -2.56
C ILE A 150 1.64 -18.14 -4.10
N ASP A 151 1.06 -19.15 -4.74
CA ASP A 151 0.93 -19.19 -6.19
C ASP A 151 0.07 -18.03 -6.72
N ASP A 152 -1.05 -17.69 -6.04
CA ASP A 152 -1.87 -16.52 -6.41
C ASP A 152 -1.05 -15.21 -6.27
N ALA A 153 -0.29 -15.04 -5.19
CA ALA A 153 0.56 -13.85 -5.00
C ALA A 153 1.61 -13.73 -6.11
N ALA A 154 2.35 -14.80 -6.35
CA ALA A 154 3.39 -14.88 -7.38
C ALA A 154 2.80 -14.62 -8.77
N TYR A 155 1.66 -15.27 -9.09
CA TYR A 155 0.96 -15.07 -10.36
C TYR A 155 0.58 -13.60 -10.57
N ARG A 156 -0.03 -12.93 -9.58
CA ARG A 156 -0.43 -11.53 -9.68
C ARG A 156 0.76 -10.60 -9.96
N ILE A 157 1.86 -10.79 -9.23
CA ILE A 157 3.09 -10.01 -9.40
C ILE A 157 3.69 -10.26 -10.79
N LEU A 158 3.85 -11.53 -11.19
CA LEU A 158 4.43 -11.91 -12.47
C LEU A 158 3.57 -11.44 -13.65
N LYS A 159 2.24 -11.54 -13.55
CA LYS A 159 1.30 -11.04 -14.55
C LYS A 159 1.51 -9.55 -14.83
N ILE A 160 1.67 -8.73 -13.80
CA ILE A 160 1.92 -7.30 -13.95
C ILE A 160 3.31 -7.07 -14.56
N LYS A 161 4.35 -7.76 -14.10
CA LYS A 161 5.69 -7.67 -14.69
C LYS A 161 5.68 -8.03 -16.18
N TYR A 162 4.96 -9.08 -16.54
CA TYR A 162 4.82 -9.51 -17.93
C TYR A 162 4.07 -8.46 -18.78
N SER A 163 2.93 -7.97 -18.30
CA SER A 163 2.14 -6.96 -19.01
C SER A 163 2.89 -5.64 -19.23
N MET A 164 3.89 -5.35 -18.40
CA MET A 164 4.77 -4.19 -18.55
C MET A 164 5.97 -4.44 -19.47
N GLY A 165 6.12 -5.64 -20.02
CA GLY A 165 7.24 -6.01 -20.90
C GLY A 165 8.59 -6.07 -20.16
N LEU A 166 8.62 -6.32 -18.86
CA LEU A 166 9.85 -6.31 -18.09
C LEU A 166 10.76 -7.52 -18.37
N PHE A 167 10.21 -8.58 -18.97
CA PHE A 167 11.00 -9.75 -19.40
C PHE A 167 11.68 -9.50 -20.74
N GLU A 168 11.01 -8.78 -21.66
CA GLU A 168 11.55 -8.43 -22.98
C GLU A 168 12.48 -7.22 -22.91
N LYS A 169 12.20 -6.27 -22.00
CA LYS A 169 12.95 -5.04 -21.83
C LYS A 169 13.23 -4.78 -20.35
N PRO A 170 14.15 -5.55 -19.72
CA PRO A 170 14.42 -5.45 -18.29
C PRO A 170 15.11 -4.14 -17.89
N PHE A 171 15.76 -3.47 -18.84
CA PHE A 171 16.46 -2.21 -18.61
C PHE A 171 15.67 -1.02 -19.14
N LYS A 172 15.78 0.12 -18.44
CA LYS A 172 15.17 1.39 -18.88
C LYS A 172 15.82 1.90 -20.15
N ASP A 173 15.04 2.59 -20.99
CA ASP A 173 15.58 3.34 -22.13
C ASP A 173 16.31 4.59 -21.62
N TYR A 174 17.64 4.57 -21.72
CA TYR A 174 18.49 5.69 -21.30
C TYR A 174 18.28 6.96 -22.15
N LYS A 175 17.61 6.88 -23.31
CA LYS A 175 17.29 8.08 -24.13
C LYS A 175 16.42 9.08 -23.39
N MET A 176 15.63 8.62 -22.41
CA MET A 176 14.80 9.50 -21.59
C MET A 176 15.56 10.23 -20.48
N LEU A 177 16.84 9.94 -20.26
CA LEU A 177 17.64 10.66 -19.24
C LEU A 177 17.76 12.16 -19.53
N ASN A 178 17.75 12.55 -20.80
CA ASN A 178 17.83 13.96 -21.20
C ASN A 178 16.57 14.77 -20.83
N GLU A 179 15.45 14.08 -20.57
CA GLU A 179 14.19 14.71 -20.11
C GLU A 179 14.21 15.02 -18.61
N VAL A 180 15.05 14.30 -17.86
CA VAL A 180 15.17 14.52 -16.41
C VAL A 180 15.83 15.87 -16.17
N GLY A 181 15.06 16.78 -15.54
CA GLY A 181 15.55 18.13 -15.26
C GLY A 181 15.68 19.04 -16.50
N SER A 182 15.04 18.70 -17.62
CA SER A 182 14.92 19.58 -18.77
C SER A 182 14.26 20.92 -18.39
N SER A 183 14.45 21.97 -19.17
CA SER A 183 13.88 23.29 -18.91
C SER A 183 12.37 23.24 -18.73
N SER A 184 11.67 22.51 -19.62
CA SER A 184 10.22 22.35 -19.57
C SER A 184 9.75 21.64 -18.29
N ASN A 185 10.44 20.56 -17.86
CA ASN A 185 10.10 19.86 -16.64
C ASN A 185 10.36 20.71 -15.39
N ARG A 186 11.43 21.56 -15.40
CA ARG A 186 11.69 22.51 -14.31
C ARG A 186 10.67 23.63 -14.26
N GLU A 187 10.21 24.12 -15.40
CA GLU A 187 9.13 25.12 -15.48
C GLU A 187 7.82 24.57 -14.95
N LEU A 188 7.44 23.34 -15.33
CA LEU A 188 6.27 22.66 -14.81
C LEU A 188 6.34 22.47 -13.28
N ALA A 189 7.52 22.08 -12.77
CA ALA A 189 7.72 21.96 -11.33
C ALA A 189 7.55 23.31 -10.59
N ARG A 190 8.09 24.41 -11.15
CA ARG A 190 7.91 25.75 -10.59
C ARG A 190 6.45 26.19 -10.64
N GLU A 191 5.76 25.93 -11.75
CA GLU A 191 4.33 26.19 -11.88
C GLU A 191 3.52 25.47 -10.80
N GLY A 192 3.82 24.17 -10.56
CA GLY A 192 3.21 23.39 -9.49
C GLY A 192 3.41 24.00 -8.12
N VAL A 193 4.64 24.44 -7.80
CA VAL A 193 4.94 25.14 -6.54
C VAL A 193 4.17 26.45 -6.45
N ASN A 194 4.20 27.29 -7.48
CA ASN A 194 3.53 28.59 -7.48
C ASN A 194 2.00 28.47 -7.28
N LYS A 195 1.39 27.42 -7.83
CA LYS A 195 -0.06 27.17 -7.68
C LYS A 195 -0.45 26.53 -6.34
N SER A 196 0.49 25.93 -5.63
CA SER A 196 0.23 25.22 -4.36
C SER A 196 0.62 25.98 -3.11
N VAL A 197 1.43 27.06 -3.23
CA VAL A 197 1.82 27.88 -2.07
C VAL A 197 0.59 28.66 -1.55
N VAL A 198 0.36 28.52 -0.23
CA VAL A 198 -0.70 29.26 0.48
C VAL A 198 -0.07 30.10 1.57
N VAL A 199 -0.36 31.42 1.57
CA VAL A 199 0.07 32.32 2.63
C VAL A 199 -0.88 32.18 3.81
N LEU A 200 -0.41 31.56 4.89
CA LEU A 200 -1.20 31.36 6.11
C LEU A 200 -1.17 32.60 7.02
N GLN A 201 -0.08 33.35 7.00
CA GLN A 201 0.09 34.58 7.78
C GLN A 201 1.03 35.53 7.06
N ASN A 202 0.67 36.81 6.98
CA ASN A 202 1.52 37.88 6.44
C ASN A 202 1.42 39.13 7.34
N ASN A 203 2.55 39.51 7.92
CA ASN A 203 2.65 40.72 8.77
C ASN A 203 3.17 41.92 7.95
N ASN A 204 2.63 42.13 6.77
CA ASN A 204 3.01 43.20 5.82
C ASN A 204 4.46 43.11 5.31
N ILE A 205 5.01 41.92 5.20
CA ILE A 205 6.34 41.67 4.61
C ILE A 205 6.19 41.39 3.11
N LEU A 206 5.12 40.70 2.72
CA LEU A 206 4.78 40.44 1.32
C LEU A 206 3.89 41.55 0.77
N PRO A 207 4.06 41.96 -0.49
CA PRO A 207 3.20 42.93 -1.15
C PRO A 207 1.75 42.47 -1.23
#